data_a31253bdf21f848a6e01158f385e886b
#
_entry.id   a31253bdf21f848a6e01158f385e886b
#
_cell.length_a   1.000
_cell.length_b   1.000
_cell.length_c   1.000
_cell.angle_alpha   90.00
_cell.angle_beta   90.00
_cell.angle_gamma   90.00
#
_symmetry.space_group_name_H-M   'P 1'
#
loop_
_entity.id
_entity.type
_entity.pdbx_description
1 polymer ?
#
loop_
_entity_poly.entity_id
_entity_poly.type
_entity_poly.pdbx_seq_one_letter_code
_entity_poly.pdbx_strand_id
1 'polypeptide(L)'
;SPLAVNSVLVVGEPGDNPLVRVHSNCLTGDVFGSERCDCGPQLASAINRIGEEASGGYLIYMAGHEGRGIGLWAKEATYLLQDAGENTYQANRSLGLPDDCRDFTDAAVLLKRFVGNAPFRLLTNNPKKLEDLAAHGLTQVTREKHVFGVGEWNKRYLNAKRDWGHKLAEEDLN
;
A
#
# COMPACT_ATOMS: atom_id res chain seq x y z
N SER A 1 3.22 -12.62 14.58
CA SER A 1 3.63 -13.97 14.21
C SER A 1 5.07 -13.94 13.73
N PRO A 2 5.93 -14.86 14.17
CA PRO A 2 7.30 -14.93 13.70
C PRO A 2 7.43 -15.32 12.21
N LEU A 3 6.33 -15.49 11.51
CA LEU A 3 6.26 -15.96 10.13
C LEU A 3 5.83 -14.89 9.10
N ALA A 4 5.70 -13.65 9.52
CA ALA A 4 5.48 -12.55 8.55
C ALA A 4 6.81 -12.25 7.85
N VAL A 5 6.99 -12.76 6.64
CA VAL A 5 8.21 -12.55 5.84
C VAL A 5 7.92 -11.50 4.78
N ASN A 6 8.56 -10.34 4.90
CA ASN A 6 8.55 -9.33 3.86
C ASN A 6 9.35 -9.84 2.65
N SER A 7 8.80 -9.68 1.46
CA SER A 7 9.39 -10.21 0.23
C SER A 7 9.67 -9.10 -0.77
N VAL A 8 10.72 -9.28 -1.57
CA VAL A 8 11.05 -8.39 -2.68
C VAL A 8 10.98 -9.17 -3.98
N LEU A 9 10.09 -8.73 -4.88
CA LEU A 9 10.09 -9.16 -6.26
C LEU A 9 10.96 -8.19 -7.07
N VAL A 10 11.94 -8.75 -7.77
CA VAL A 10 12.71 -8.03 -8.77
C VAL A 10 12.04 -8.30 -10.12
N VAL A 11 11.63 -7.25 -10.81
CA VAL A 11 10.89 -7.34 -12.06
C VAL A 11 11.74 -6.72 -13.18
N GLY A 12 12.04 -7.50 -14.20
CA GLY A 12 12.95 -7.12 -15.26
C GLY A 12 14.41 -6.99 -14.77
N GLU A 13 15.15 -6.09 -15.39
CA GLU A 13 16.53 -5.78 -15.01
C GLU A 13 16.60 -4.34 -14.47
N PRO A 14 16.48 -4.14 -13.15
CA PRO A 14 16.45 -2.80 -12.58
C PRO A 14 17.74 -2.03 -12.89
N GLY A 15 17.56 -0.93 -13.62
CA GLY A 15 18.62 0.01 -13.98
C GLY A 15 18.50 1.32 -13.21
N ASP A 16 18.83 2.42 -13.89
CA ASP A 16 18.75 3.77 -13.31
C ASP A 16 17.29 4.17 -13.07
N ASN A 17 17.03 4.80 -11.92
CA ASN A 17 15.73 5.33 -11.54
C ASN A 17 14.56 4.31 -11.65
N PRO A 18 14.67 3.10 -11.04
CA PRO A 18 13.70 2.03 -11.20
C PRO A 18 12.34 2.40 -10.62
N LEU A 19 11.30 1.74 -11.13
CA LEU A 19 9.95 1.88 -10.59
C LEU A 19 9.76 0.94 -9.40
N VAL A 20 9.24 1.47 -8.29
CA VAL A 20 9.11 0.76 -7.02
C VAL A 20 7.66 0.79 -6.52
N ARG A 21 7.20 -0.33 -5.99
CA ARG A 21 5.99 -0.41 -5.19
C ARG A 21 6.29 -1.01 -3.82
N VAL A 22 5.91 -0.33 -2.76
CA VAL A 22 5.77 -0.92 -1.43
C VAL A 22 4.30 -1.25 -1.22
N HIS A 23 3.97 -2.53 -1.26
CA HIS A 23 2.60 -3.04 -1.11
C HIS A 23 2.39 -3.57 0.30
N SER A 24 1.40 -3.04 1.01
CA SER A 24 0.94 -3.58 2.29
C SER A 24 -0.03 -4.71 2.01
N ASN A 25 0.24 -5.90 2.52
CA ASN A 25 -0.58 -7.08 2.28
C ASN A 25 -2.06 -6.87 2.65
N CYS A 26 -2.91 -7.53 1.93
CA CYS A 26 -4.35 -7.56 2.15
C CYS A 26 -4.88 -8.91 1.65
N LEU A 27 -4.97 -9.89 2.53
CA LEU A 27 -5.36 -11.26 2.15
C LEU A 27 -6.67 -11.28 1.37
N THR A 28 -7.67 -10.55 1.85
CA THR A 28 -8.99 -10.53 1.20
C THR A 28 -8.95 -9.89 -0.19
N GLY A 29 -8.20 -8.79 -0.38
CA GLY A 29 -8.09 -8.11 -1.67
C GLY A 29 -7.10 -8.78 -2.61
N ASP A 30 -5.91 -9.14 -2.11
CA ASP A 30 -4.81 -9.62 -2.95
C ASP A 30 -5.02 -11.08 -3.41
N VAL A 31 -5.67 -11.92 -2.57
CA VAL A 31 -5.83 -13.36 -2.82
C VAL A 31 -7.27 -13.72 -3.14
N PHE A 32 -8.23 -13.21 -2.38
CA PHE A 32 -9.65 -13.60 -2.52
C PHE A 32 -10.47 -12.68 -3.41
N GLY A 33 -9.86 -11.63 -3.98
CA GLY A 33 -10.52 -10.72 -4.92
C GLY A 33 -11.64 -9.87 -4.30
N SER A 34 -11.55 -9.55 -2.99
CA SER A 34 -12.53 -8.71 -2.33
C SER A 34 -12.59 -7.32 -2.94
N GLU A 35 -13.78 -6.87 -3.31
CA GLU A 35 -14.05 -5.55 -3.85
C GLU A 35 -14.28 -4.48 -2.78
N ARG A 36 -14.22 -4.83 -1.49
CA ARG A 36 -14.32 -3.87 -0.36
C ARG A 36 -13.15 -2.88 -0.32
N CYS A 37 -12.05 -3.19 -0.98
CA CYS A 37 -10.86 -2.34 -1.10
C CYS A 37 -10.29 -2.39 -2.52
N ASP A 38 -9.29 -1.55 -2.77
CA ASP A 38 -8.56 -1.43 -4.02
C ASP A 38 -7.23 -2.21 -4.05
N CYS A 39 -6.97 -3.07 -3.05
CA CYS A 39 -5.65 -3.69 -2.84
C CYS A 39 -5.25 -4.63 -3.99
N GLY A 40 -6.10 -5.60 -4.34
CA GLY A 40 -5.82 -6.56 -5.40
C GLY A 40 -5.55 -5.90 -6.76
N PRO A 41 -6.46 -5.05 -7.26
CA PRO A 41 -6.23 -4.28 -8.49
C PRO A 41 -4.97 -3.41 -8.44
N GLN A 42 -4.64 -2.80 -7.31
CA GLN A 42 -3.41 -2.04 -7.14
C GLN A 42 -2.16 -2.92 -7.22
N LEU A 43 -2.20 -4.11 -6.64
CA LEU A 43 -1.09 -5.06 -6.72
C LEU A 43 -0.84 -5.51 -8.16
N ALA A 44 -1.88 -5.96 -8.84
CA ALA A 44 -1.80 -6.40 -10.23
C ALA A 44 -1.29 -5.29 -11.16
N SER A 45 -1.85 -4.09 -11.02
CA SER A 45 -1.42 -2.93 -11.80
C SER A 45 0.02 -2.53 -11.52
N ALA A 46 0.48 -2.62 -10.26
CA ALA A 46 1.86 -2.31 -9.93
C ALA A 46 2.84 -3.28 -10.60
N ILE A 47 2.55 -4.59 -10.56
CA ILE A 47 3.37 -5.62 -11.22
C ILE A 47 3.44 -5.36 -12.73
N ASN A 48 2.31 -5.11 -13.37
CA ASN A 48 2.26 -4.84 -14.81
C ASN A 48 3.06 -3.57 -15.17
N ARG A 49 2.84 -2.47 -14.45
CA ARG A 49 3.56 -1.21 -14.69
C ARG A 49 5.06 -1.34 -14.54
N ILE A 50 5.52 -2.07 -13.49
CA ILE A 50 6.95 -2.31 -13.30
C ILE A 50 7.48 -3.21 -14.44
N GLY A 51 6.71 -4.20 -14.89
CA GLY A 51 7.10 -5.08 -15.99
C GLY A 51 7.19 -4.39 -17.35
N GLU A 52 6.47 -3.31 -17.56
CA GLU A 52 6.50 -2.49 -18.78
C GLU A 52 7.63 -1.45 -18.78
N GLU A 53 8.26 -1.21 -17.62
CA GLU A 53 9.34 -0.23 -17.50
C GLU A 53 10.66 -0.74 -18.08
N ALA A 54 11.27 0.05 -18.96
CA ALA A 54 12.59 -0.28 -19.52
C ALA A 54 13.68 -0.38 -18.44
N SER A 55 13.54 0.39 -17.36
CA SER A 55 14.44 0.36 -16.19
C SER A 55 14.05 -0.70 -15.16
N GLY A 56 13.08 -1.57 -15.45
CA GLY A 56 12.60 -2.56 -14.49
C GLY A 56 12.21 -1.96 -13.14
N GLY A 57 12.20 -2.78 -12.09
CA GLY A 57 11.92 -2.27 -10.76
C GLY A 57 11.74 -3.31 -9.68
N TYR A 58 11.17 -2.85 -8.56
CA TYR A 58 11.02 -3.66 -7.36
C TYR A 58 9.61 -3.56 -6.80
N LEU A 59 9.05 -4.70 -6.40
CA LEU A 59 7.84 -4.74 -5.58
C LEU A 59 8.19 -5.34 -4.23
N ILE A 60 8.00 -4.54 -3.16
CA ILE A 60 8.17 -4.99 -1.77
C ILE A 60 6.79 -5.33 -1.23
N TYR A 61 6.60 -6.59 -0.84
CA TYR A 61 5.36 -7.08 -0.25
C TYR A 61 5.52 -7.18 1.27
N MET A 62 4.79 -6.32 2.00
CA MET A 62 4.88 -6.19 3.45
C MET A 62 3.87 -7.10 4.13
N ALA A 63 4.29 -8.30 4.53
CA ALA A 63 3.41 -9.34 5.07
C ALA A 63 2.81 -9.03 6.46
N GLY A 64 3.42 -8.12 7.22
CA GLY A 64 2.93 -7.70 8.53
C GLY A 64 1.91 -6.55 8.51
N HIS A 65 1.48 -6.07 7.33
CA HIS A 65 0.67 -4.85 7.20
C HIS A 65 -0.84 -5.10 7.05
N GLU A 66 -1.31 -6.33 7.27
CA GLU A 66 -2.73 -6.66 7.17
C GLU A 66 -3.61 -5.73 8.03
N GLY A 67 -4.70 -5.24 7.44
CA GLY A 67 -5.60 -4.31 8.12
C GLY A 67 -4.93 -3.02 8.60
N ARG A 68 -3.92 -2.49 7.90
CA ARG A 68 -3.04 -1.40 8.37
C ARG A 68 -2.25 -1.75 9.63
N GLY A 69 -1.83 -3.00 9.75
CA GLY A 69 -1.02 -3.48 10.87
C GLY A 69 -1.81 -3.97 12.08
N ILE A 70 -3.15 -3.93 12.07
CA ILE A 70 -3.98 -4.49 13.16
C ILE A 70 -4.16 -6.00 13.06
N GLY A 71 -3.80 -6.59 11.91
CA GLY A 71 -3.93 -8.01 11.64
C GLY A 71 -5.27 -8.41 11.04
N LEU A 72 -5.31 -9.63 10.48
CA LEU A 72 -6.49 -10.14 9.76
C LEU A 72 -7.71 -10.26 10.65
N TRP A 73 -7.56 -10.83 11.85
CA TRP A 73 -8.67 -11.04 12.78
C TRP A 73 -9.39 -9.73 13.15
N ALA A 74 -8.63 -8.71 13.54
CA ALA A 74 -9.20 -7.43 13.89
C ALA A 74 -9.84 -6.74 12.67
N LYS A 75 -9.24 -6.88 11.49
CA LYS A 75 -9.80 -6.39 10.23
C LYS A 75 -11.16 -7.02 9.92
N GLU A 76 -11.31 -8.33 10.09
CA GLU A 76 -12.59 -9.00 9.89
C GLU A 76 -13.67 -8.48 10.87
N ALA A 77 -13.29 -8.24 12.13
CA ALA A 77 -14.21 -7.62 13.10
C ALA A 77 -14.62 -6.20 12.67
N THR A 78 -13.72 -5.41 12.06
CA THR A 78 -14.09 -4.09 11.52
C THR A 78 -15.11 -4.17 10.38
N TYR A 79 -15.14 -5.25 9.61
CA TYR A 79 -16.12 -5.42 8.52
C TYR A 79 -17.55 -5.48 9.04
N LEU A 80 -17.79 -6.10 10.19
CA LEU A 80 -19.11 -6.13 10.81
C LEU A 80 -19.59 -4.72 11.17
N LEU A 81 -18.70 -3.87 11.69
CA LEU A 81 -19.00 -2.48 12.01
C LEU A 81 -19.20 -1.64 10.75
N GLN A 82 -18.44 -1.89 9.70
CA GLN A 82 -18.61 -1.23 8.41
C GLN A 82 -19.95 -1.60 7.74
N ASP A 83 -20.38 -2.84 7.86
CA ASP A 83 -21.71 -3.28 7.40
C ASP A 83 -22.84 -2.61 8.19
N ALA A 84 -22.59 -2.25 9.46
CA ALA A 84 -23.49 -1.44 10.29
C ALA A 84 -23.43 0.07 9.99
N GLY A 85 -22.55 0.52 9.07
CA GLY A 85 -22.51 1.90 8.57
C GLY A 85 -21.27 2.71 8.94
N GLU A 86 -20.35 2.19 9.76
CA GLU A 86 -19.12 2.88 10.08
C GLU A 86 -18.16 2.92 8.87
N ASN A 87 -17.33 3.94 8.78
CA ASN A 87 -16.19 3.90 7.85
C ASN A 87 -15.02 3.12 8.46
N THR A 88 -14.01 2.81 7.66
CA THR A 88 -12.88 1.97 8.08
C THR A 88 -12.08 2.53 9.27
N TYR A 89 -12.01 3.85 9.46
CA TYR A 89 -11.31 4.48 10.59
C TYR A 89 -12.19 4.49 11.84
N GLN A 90 -13.49 4.76 11.69
CA GLN A 90 -14.45 4.68 12.79
C GLN A 90 -14.48 3.27 13.36
N ALA A 91 -14.58 2.25 12.50
CA ALA A 91 -14.60 0.84 12.93
C ALA A 91 -13.33 0.46 13.73
N ASN A 92 -12.14 0.94 13.33
CA ASN A 92 -10.93 0.73 14.11
C ASN A 92 -11.06 1.34 15.53
N ARG A 93 -11.50 2.58 15.62
CA ARG A 93 -11.65 3.30 16.90
C ARG A 93 -12.71 2.67 17.80
N SER A 94 -13.83 2.20 17.23
CA SER A 94 -14.88 1.50 17.97
C SER A 94 -14.38 0.21 18.60
N LEU A 95 -13.34 -0.42 18.00
CA LEU A 95 -12.65 -1.58 18.57
C LEU A 95 -11.47 -1.20 19.49
N GLY A 96 -11.24 0.08 19.75
CA GLY A 96 -10.07 0.55 20.51
C GLY A 96 -8.73 0.37 19.80
N LEU A 97 -8.76 0.26 18.46
CA LEU A 97 -7.58 0.05 17.63
C LEU A 97 -7.10 1.37 17.03
N PRO A 98 -5.79 1.53 16.82
CA PRO A 98 -5.25 2.70 16.12
C PRO A 98 -5.67 2.73 14.66
N ASP A 99 -5.66 3.92 14.08
CA ASP A 99 -6.06 4.16 12.70
C ASP A 99 -5.08 3.55 11.68
N ASP A 100 -3.78 3.56 11.99
CA ASP A 100 -2.71 3.00 11.16
C ASP A 100 -1.49 2.66 12.03
N CYS A 101 -1.15 1.38 12.11
CA CYS A 101 0.00 0.83 12.85
C CYS A 101 1.14 0.42 11.92
N ARG A 102 1.07 0.71 10.62
CA ARG A 102 2.12 0.26 9.70
C ARG A 102 3.42 0.97 9.98
N ASP A 103 4.49 0.17 9.98
CA ASP A 103 5.88 0.62 10.06
C ASP A 103 6.59 0.25 8.75
N PHE A 104 7.11 1.24 8.06
CA PHE A 104 7.81 1.05 6.78
C PHE A 104 9.33 0.95 6.92
N THR A 105 9.85 0.77 8.13
CA THR A 105 11.30 0.60 8.40
C THR A 105 11.89 -0.56 7.60
N ASP A 106 11.23 -1.72 7.63
CA ASP A 106 11.70 -2.90 6.88
C ASP A 106 11.71 -2.63 5.37
N ALA A 107 10.70 -1.92 4.85
CA ALA A 107 10.69 -1.53 3.45
C ALA A 107 11.87 -0.61 3.10
N ALA A 108 12.19 0.34 3.98
CA ALA A 108 13.33 1.23 3.78
C ALA A 108 14.67 0.47 3.81
N VAL A 109 14.83 -0.47 4.74
CA VAL A 109 16.04 -1.33 4.82
C VAL A 109 16.20 -2.16 3.55
N LEU A 110 15.13 -2.81 3.10
CA LEU A 110 15.13 -3.59 1.86
C LEU A 110 15.43 -2.70 0.64
N LEU A 111 14.78 -1.55 0.51
CA LEU A 111 15.06 -0.63 -0.59
C LEU A 111 16.50 -0.17 -0.59
N LYS A 112 17.07 0.21 0.55
CA LYS A 112 18.48 0.58 0.65
C LYS A 112 19.41 -0.51 0.16
N ARG A 113 19.07 -1.77 0.39
CA ARG A 113 19.86 -2.91 -0.08
C ARG A 113 19.89 -3.01 -1.60
N PHE A 114 18.78 -2.66 -2.28
CA PHE A 114 18.65 -2.80 -3.74
C PHE A 114 18.97 -1.54 -4.52
N VAL A 115 18.53 -0.36 -4.06
CA VAL A 115 18.75 0.91 -4.77
C VAL A 115 19.84 1.77 -4.17
N GLY A 116 20.33 1.44 -2.97
CA GLY A 116 21.32 2.27 -2.27
C GLY A 116 20.77 3.67 -1.99
N ASN A 117 21.52 4.68 -2.43
CA ASN A 117 21.13 6.09 -2.38
C ASN A 117 20.74 6.64 -3.76
N ALA A 118 20.60 5.78 -4.77
CA ALA A 118 20.22 6.20 -6.11
C ALA A 118 18.75 6.67 -6.15
N PRO A 119 18.39 7.54 -7.12
CA PRO A 119 17.01 7.94 -7.30
C PRO A 119 16.13 6.77 -7.72
N PHE A 120 14.87 6.79 -7.30
CA PHE A 120 13.85 5.84 -7.75
C PHE A 120 12.47 6.49 -7.75
N ARG A 121 11.52 5.87 -8.46
CA ARG A 121 10.13 6.30 -8.55
C ARG A 121 9.25 5.39 -7.71
N LEU A 122 8.39 5.97 -6.88
CA LEU A 122 7.53 5.23 -5.97
C LEU A 122 6.05 5.35 -6.34
N LEU A 123 5.44 4.24 -6.68
CA LEU A 123 3.99 4.11 -6.91
C LEU A 123 3.24 4.21 -5.58
N THR A 124 2.72 5.39 -5.27
CA THR A 124 1.95 5.62 -4.04
C THR A 124 1.07 6.85 -4.10
N ASN A 125 -0.06 6.80 -3.37
CA ASN A 125 -0.89 7.96 -3.04
C ASN A 125 -0.83 8.29 -1.54
N ASN A 126 -0.13 7.47 -0.74
CA ASN A 126 0.01 7.68 0.70
C ASN A 126 1.26 8.52 1.01
N PRO A 127 1.11 9.77 1.50
CA PRO A 127 2.25 10.63 1.83
C PRO A 127 3.11 10.04 2.96
N LYS A 128 2.51 9.35 3.93
CA LYS A 128 3.25 8.70 5.03
C LYS A 128 4.33 7.76 4.53
N LYS A 129 4.13 7.06 3.42
CA LYS A 129 5.17 6.19 2.86
C LYS A 129 6.42 6.98 2.43
N LEU A 130 6.23 8.16 1.83
CA LEU A 130 7.34 9.02 1.44
C LEU A 130 8.08 9.58 2.65
N GLU A 131 7.33 10.02 3.66
CA GLU A 131 7.88 10.55 4.90
C GLU A 131 8.68 9.49 5.66
N ASP A 132 8.14 8.29 5.83
CA ASP A 132 8.81 7.19 6.51
C ASP A 132 10.08 6.75 5.76
N LEU A 133 10.04 6.66 4.43
CA LEU A 133 11.23 6.32 3.63
C LEU A 133 12.30 7.42 3.71
N ALA A 134 11.90 8.68 3.65
CA ALA A 134 12.80 9.82 3.79
C ALA A 134 13.45 9.87 5.18
N ALA A 135 12.70 9.59 6.25
CA ALA A 135 13.22 9.49 7.61
C ALA A 135 14.31 8.43 7.76
N HIS A 136 14.29 7.40 6.90
CA HIS A 136 15.32 6.36 6.84
C HIS A 136 16.42 6.65 5.81
N GLY A 137 16.49 7.88 5.29
CA GLY A 137 17.56 8.37 4.40
C GLY A 137 17.36 8.04 2.92
N LEU A 138 16.17 7.62 2.50
CA LEU A 138 15.80 7.48 1.09
C LEU A 138 15.14 8.79 0.63
N THR A 139 15.97 9.78 0.27
CA THR A 139 15.52 11.15 -0.03
C THR A 139 15.35 11.43 -1.52
N GLN A 140 15.91 10.59 -2.39
CA GLN A 140 15.81 10.75 -3.85
C GLN A 140 14.63 9.97 -4.43
N VAL A 141 13.43 10.22 -3.89
CA VAL A 141 12.20 9.51 -4.26
C VAL A 141 11.28 10.44 -5.04
N THR A 142 10.91 10.04 -6.26
CA THR A 142 9.86 10.71 -7.02
C THR A 142 8.56 9.93 -6.88
N ARG A 143 7.49 10.60 -6.40
CA ARG A 143 6.18 9.97 -6.30
C ARG A 143 5.52 9.82 -7.67
N GLU A 144 5.02 8.63 -7.95
CA GLU A 144 4.09 8.39 -9.04
C GLU A 144 2.71 8.02 -8.52
N LYS A 145 1.68 8.60 -9.14
CA LYS A 145 0.27 8.32 -8.83
C LYS A 145 -0.05 6.87 -9.15
N HIS A 146 -0.82 6.23 -8.25
CA HIS A 146 -1.22 4.83 -8.39
C HIS A 146 -2.65 4.62 -7.90
N VAL A 147 -3.61 4.82 -8.80
CA VAL A 147 -5.06 4.64 -8.54
C VAL A 147 -5.59 3.58 -9.49
N PHE A 148 -6.12 2.50 -8.94
CA PHE A 148 -6.71 1.40 -9.69
C PHE A 148 -7.79 0.70 -8.86
N GLY A 149 -8.74 0.07 -9.54
CA GLY A 149 -9.75 -0.74 -8.91
C GLY A 149 -10.82 0.07 -8.16
N VAL A 150 -11.10 1.29 -8.61
CA VAL A 150 -12.24 2.06 -8.13
C VAL A 150 -13.52 1.40 -8.61
N GLY A 151 -14.44 1.11 -7.69
CA GLY A 151 -15.70 0.47 -7.97
C GLY A 151 -16.78 0.84 -6.96
N GLU A 152 -18.02 0.45 -7.22
CA GLU A 152 -19.16 0.78 -6.37
C GLU A 152 -18.97 0.34 -4.92
N TRP A 153 -18.40 -0.85 -4.72
CA TRP A 153 -18.24 -1.49 -3.40
C TRP A 153 -17.15 -0.88 -2.53
N ASN A 154 -16.18 -0.17 -3.12
CA ASN A 154 -15.08 0.43 -2.36
C ASN A 154 -15.06 1.98 -2.37
N LYS A 155 -16.04 2.64 -2.97
CA LYS A 155 -16.12 4.11 -2.98
C LYS A 155 -16.06 4.71 -1.57
N ARG A 156 -16.78 4.13 -0.61
CA ARG A 156 -16.77 4.59 0.78
C ARG A 156 -15.38 4.46 1.42
N TYR A 157 -14.70 3.37 1.17
CA TYR A 157 -13.33 3.12 1.64
C TYR A 157 -12.33 4.10 1.01
N LEU A 158 -12.44 4.38 -0.29
CA LEU A 158 -11.55 5.31 -0.99
C LEU A 158 -11.79 6.76 -0.57
N ASN A 159 -13.04 7.16 -0.37
CA ASN A 159 -13.37 8.47 0.21
C ASN A 159 -12.77 8.62 1.61
N ALA A 160 -12.90 7.63 2.46
CA ALA A 160 -12.26 7.65 3.78
C ALA A 160 -10.73 7.79 3.68
N LYS A 161 -10.08 7.13 2.72
CA LYS A 161 -8.63 7.33 2.45
C LYS A 161 -8.30 8.77 2.05
N ARG A 162 -9.09 9.36 1.14
CA ARG A 162 -8.90 10.75 0.71
C ARG A 162 -9.02 11.71 1.89
N ASP A 163 -10.07 11.56 2.68
CA ASP A 163 -10.34 12.41 3.84
C ASP A 163 -9.25 12.30 4.92
N TRP A 164 -8.49 11.20 4.91
CA TRP A 164 -7.32 10.95 5.75
C TRP A 164 -5.98 11.33 5.11
N GLY A 165 -6.01 12.14 4.04
CA GLY A 165 -4.84 12.76 3.45
C GLY A 165 -4.14 11.97 2.35
N HIS A 166 -4.73 10.85 1.86
CA HIS A 166 -4.23 10.21 0.65
C HIS A 166 -4.43 11.14 -0.56
N LYS A 167 -3.44 11.19 -1.44
CA LYS A 167 -3.47 12.04 -2.65
C LYS A 167 -4.35 11.40 -3.72
N LEU A 168 -5.66 11.51 -3.53
CA LEU A 168 -6.72 11.08 -4.45
C LEU A 168 -7.52 12.31 -4.87
N ALA A 169 -7.63 12.56 -6.17
CA ALA A 169 -8.50 13.60 -6.70
C ALA A 169 -9.95 13.08 -6.79
N GLU A 170 -10.91 13.98 -6.89
CA GLU A 170 -12.32 13.61 -6.98
C GLU A 170 -12.62 12.82 -8.26
N GLU A 171 -11.95 13.18 -9.35
CA GLU A 171 -11.99 12.47 -10.64
C GLU A 171 -11.44 11.01 -10.57
N ASP A 172 -10.61 10.71 -9.58
CA ASP A 172 -10.07 9.36 -9.37
C ASP A 172 -11.08 8.40 -8.73
N LEU A 173 -12.21 8.93 -8.23
CA LEU A 173 -13.22 8.19 -7.46
C LEU A 173 -14.56 8.04 -8.21
N ASN A 174 -14.62 8.50 -9.47
CA ASN A 174 -15.80 8.42 -10.32
C ASN A 174 -15.75 7.28 -11.32
#